data_f7757867e18e707de454290a885820f3
#
_entry.id   f7757867e18e707de454290a885820f3
#
_cell.length_a   1.000
_cell.length_b   1.000
_cell.length_c   1.000
_cell.angle_alpha   90.00
_cell.angle_beta   90.00
_cell.angle_gamma   90.00
#
_symmetry.space_group_name_H-M   'P 1'
#
loop_
_entity.id
_entity.type
_entity.pdbx_description
1 polymer ?
#
loop_
_entity_poly.entity_id
_entity_poly.type
_entity_poly.pdbx_seq_one_letter_code
_entity_poly.pdbx_strand_id
1 'polypeptide(L)'
;PLSQPKDEYVVSQIKWDWASQYVTEPVFTAPLVYVHEPDAHSGTPFFKHNHQPALTWCDNGDLLAVWFSTNEEKGREMVVLSSRLRAGSSEWEKPRMFYQIADRNLTGTALLNDHQGTLYHINGVEAAGHWQNLMMTLRTSTDNGQTWSKPRMIAPEHTKRHQVIAGTSITKEGWFVQACDAGPGGRDGAAVHISKDKGKTWTDPWDGASLPDFKEGGTGTTIAGIHAGVVQLKDGRLMALGRNNSIRDKEGHLRMPMSVSDDMGKTWHYSASEFPPIDGGQRLVLMRLNEGPILLISFTEHPYRTPKEERGMMFTDKSGKSFKGYGMYAALSYDEGKTWPVKRLLTNGTYRFLNGGAWTQFFEMDEGHAEPRGYLAGTQTPDNMIHLITSRFYYKFNLAWLKGNESIISPQSLSN
;
A
#
# COMPACT_ATOMS: atom_id res chain seq x y z
N PRO A 1 3.69 6.19 -46.95
CA PRO A 1 4.08 6.99 -45.79
C PRO A 1 4.93 6.13 -44.89
N LEU A 2 6.22 6.43 -44.80
CA LEU A 2 7.14 5.81 -43.89
C LEU A 2 6.70 6.20 -42.47
N SER A 3 6.34 5.23 -41.66
CA SER A 3 6.11 5.44 -40.22
C SER A 3 7.41 6.00 -39.65
N GLN A 4 7.34 7.19 -39.05
CA GLN A 4 8.44 7.67 -38.23
C GLN A 4 8.77 6.62 -37.17
N PRO A 5 10.03 6.37 -36.84
CA PRO A 5 10.39 5.49 -35.73
C PRO A 5 9.67 6.00 -34.48
N LYS A 6 8.87 5.16 -33.84
CA LYS A 6 8.42 5.45 -32.47
C LYS A 6 9.69 5.59 -31.66
N ASP A 7 9.91 6.75 -31.04
CA ASP A 7 11.00 6.92 -30.10
C ASP A 7 10.94 5.77 -29.11
N GLU A 8 11.99 4.96 -29.12
CA GLU A 8 12.05 3.77 -28.26
C GLU A 8 12.12 4.24 -26.81
N TYR A 9 11.16 3.77 -26.01
CA TYR A 9 11.13 4.11 -24.59
C TYR A 9 12.30 3.42 -23.89
N VAL A 10 13.29 4.22 -23.48
CA VAL A 10 14.52 3.71 -22.87
C VAL A 10 14.50 3.98 -21.37
N VAL A 11 14.80 2.95 -20.59
CA VAL A 11 15.01 3.00 -19.14
C VAL A 11 16.52 2.87 -18.88
N SER A 12 17.08 3.78 -18.10
CA SER A 12 18.49 3.71 -17.71
C SER A 12 18.79 2.40 -16.98
N GLN A 13 19.92 1.77 -17.32
CA GLN A 13 20.43 0.59 -16.64
C GLN A 13 21.60 0.90 -15.70
N ILE A 14 21.94 2.19 -15.56
CA ILE A 14 22.98 2.65 -14.65
C ILE A 14 22.46 2.61 -13.22
N LYS A 15 23.17 1.95 -12.33
CA LYS A 15 22.82 1.92 -10.90
C LYS A 15 22.89 3.32 -10.29
N TRP A 16 21.89 3.65 -9.50
CA TRP A 16 21.82 4.92 -8.80
C TRP A 16 22.68 4.89 -7.53
N ASP A 17 23.38 5.99 -7.26
CA ASP A 17 24.13 6.16 -6.02
C ASP A 17 23.21 6.65 -4.89
N TRP A 18 22.54 5.70 -4.26
CA TRP A 18 21.64 5.97 -3.14
C TRP A 18 22.36 6.58 -1.93
N ALA A 19 23.62 6.23 -1.70
CA ALA A 19 24.36 6.71 -0.54
C ALA A 19 24.58 8.22 -0.59
N SER A 20 24.80 8.78 -1.79
CA SER A 20 24.94 10.22 -1.98
C SER A 20 23.64 11.01 -1.82
N GLN A 21 22.48 10.32 -1.79
CA GLN A 21 21.18 10.94 -1.68
C GLN A 21 20.65 10.99 -0.22
N TYR A 22 21.35 10.34 0.71
CA TYR A 22 20.93 10.28 2.10
C TYR A 22 20.85 11.67 2.74
N VAL A 23 19.70 12.00 3.32
CA VAL A 23 19.42 13.28 3.97
C VAL A 23 18.93 13.04 5.40
N THR A 24 19.59 13.67 6.38
CA THR A 24 19.23 13.61 7.79
C THR A 24 18.15 14.60 8.18
N GLU A 25 18.07 15.72 7.46
CA GLU A 25 17.10 16.79 7.72
C GLU A 25 15.67 16.31 7.42
N PRO A 26 14.67 16.87 8.13
CA PRO A 26 13.26 16.57 7.87
C PRO A 26 12.85 16.94 6.43
N VAL A 27 12.31 15.96 5.70
CA VAL A 27 11.79 16.14 4.34
C VAL A 27 10.31 15.81 4.32
N PHE A 28 9.49 16.70 3.75
CA PHE A 28 8.12 16.44 3.34
C PHE A 28 7.80 17.23 2.07
N THR A 29 7.51 16.53 1.00
CA THR A 29 7.10 17.16 -0.26
C THR A 29 5.58 17.26 -0.31
N ALA A 30 5.07 18.42 -0.73
CA ALA A 30 3.65 18.58 -0.99
C ALA A 30 3.16 17.54 -2.02
N PRO A 31 1.88 17.16 -1.96
CA PRO A 31 1.33 16.18 -2.88
C PRO A 31 1.51 16.59 -4.34
N LEU A 32 2.07 15.70 -5.15
CA LEU A 32 2.26 15.85 -6.59
C LEU A 32 1.34 14.90 -7.32
N VAL A 33 0.74 15.34 -8.41
CA VAL A 33 -0.05 14.46 -9.27
C VAL A 33 0.88 13.49 -9.98
N TYR A 34 0.63 12.17 -9.89
CA TYR A 34 1.33 11.16 -10.68
C TYR A 34 0.42 10.49 -11.73
N VAL A 35 -0.89 10.53 -11.54
CA VAL A 35 -1.87 10.06 -12.53
C VAL A 35 -2.19 11.20 -13.47
N HIS A 36 -1.39 11.34 -14.53
CA HIS A 36 -1.61 12.27 -15.61
C HIS A 36 -2.45 11.63 -16.72
N GLU A 37 -3.10 12.46 -17.55
CA GLU A 37 -3.66 11.98 -18.79
C GLU A 37 -2.53 11.69 -19.81
N PRO A 38 -2.62 10.59 -20.58
CA PRO A 38 -1.64 10.30 -21.62
C PRO A 38 -1.70 11.35 -22.74
N ASP A 39 -0.66 11.41 -23.56
CA ASP A 39 -0.67 12.25 -24.74
C ASP A 39 -1.76 11.78 -25.71
N ALA A 40 -2.46 12.72 -26.32
CA ALA A 40 -3.65 12.48 -27.16
C ALA A 40 -3.41 11.48 -28.31
N HIS A 41 -2.17 11.37 -28.78
CA HIS A 41 -1.80 10.50 -29.91
C HIS A 41 -0.96 9.27 -29.48
N SER A 42 -0.81 9.03 -28.18
CA SER A 42 -0.03 7.89 -27.67
C SER A 42 -0.69 6.53 -27.91
N GLY A 43 -2.01 6.51 -28.14
CA GLY A 43 -2.80 5.28 -28.21
C GLY A 43 -2.97 4.58 -26.87
N THR A 44 -2.53 5.19 -25.77
CA THR A 44 -2.69 4.64 -24.41
C THR A 44 -4.16 4.80 -23.97
N PRO A 45 -4.88 3.70 -23.68
CA PRO A 45 -6.22 3.79 -23.14
C PRO A 45 -6.21 4.48 -21.77
N PHE A 46 -7.14 5.40 -21.57
CA PHE A 46 -7.28 6.10 -20.29
C PHE A 46 -8.76 6.33 -20.01
N PHE A 47 -9.24 5.79 -18.91
CA PHE A 47 -10.64 5.84 -18.53
C PHE A 47 -10.84 6.74 -17.32
N LYS A 48 -12.10 7.02 -16.98
CA LYS A 48 -12.44 7.97 -15.91
C LYS A 48 -12.10 7.50 -14.50
N HIS A 49 -11.97 6.17 -14.26
CA HIS A 49 -11.72 5.59 -12.96
C HIS A 49 -10.30 5.00 -12.91
N ASN A 50 -9.39 5.70 -12.24
CA ASN A 50 -8.00 5.33 -12.02
C ASN A 50 -7.81 5.03 -10.54
N HIS A 51 -7.42 3.79 -10.20
CA HIS A 51 -7.44 3.35 -8.82
C HIS A 51 -6.51 2.14 -8.56
N GLN A 52 -6.40 1.73 -7.30
CA GLN A 52 -5.65 0.55 -6.85
C GLN A 52 -4.17 0.56 -7.27
N PRO A 53 -3.40 1.54 -6.78
CA PRO A 53 -2.00 1.68 -7.18
C PRO A 53 -1.09 0.65 -6.50
N ALA A 54 0.06 0.41 -7.14
CA ALA A 54 1.25 -0.19 -6.54
C ALA A 54 2.48 0.64 -6.88
N LEU A 55 3.48 0.62 -6.01
CA LEU A 55 4.68 1.44 -6.10
C LEU A 55 5.91 0.61 -5.74
N THR A 56 6.97 0.77 -6.50
CA THR A 56 8.30 0.25 -6.16
C THR A 56 9.40 1.18 -6.65
N TRP A 57 10.59 1.00 -6.13
CA TRP A 57 11.80 1.65 -6.65
C TRP A 57 12.59 0.68 -7.53
N CYS A 58 13.45 1.22 -8.38
CA CYS A 58 14.32 0.51 -9.30
C CYS A 58 15.81 0.79 -8.96
N ASP A 59 16.70 -0.13 -9.29
CA ASP A 59 18.15 0.00 -9.01
C ASP A 59 18.77 1.24 -9.67
N ASN A 60 18.17 1.74 -10.75
CA ASN A 60 18.59 2.96 -11.44
C ASN A 60 18.09 4.26 -10.78
N GLY A 61 17.44 4.19 -9.61
CA GLY A 61 16.94 5.35 -8.88
C GLY A 61 15.53 5.80 -9.26
N ASP A 62 14.93 5.22 -10.27
CA ASP A 62 13.56 5.54 -10.67
C ASP A 62 12.55 4.95 -9.66
N LEU A 63 11.39 5.62 -9.53
CA LEU A 63 10.18 5.03 -8.96
C LEU A 63 9.26 4.57 -10.09
N LEU A 64 8.67 3.41 -9.94
CA LEU A 64 7.67 2.87 -10.85
C LEU A 64 6.33 2.73 -10.12
N ALA A 65 5.32 3.45 -10.60
CA ALA A 65 3.94 3.35 -10.16
C ALA A 65 3.10 2.65 -11.22
N VAL A 66 2.18 1.80 -10.79
CA VAL A 66 1.17 1.16 -11.67
C VAL A 66 -0.20 1.26 -11.02
N TRP A 67 -1.25 1.33 -11.82
CA TRP A 67 -2.64 1.36 -11.37
C TRP A 67 -3.58 0.88 -12.46
N PHE A 68 -4.78 0.47 -12.13
CA PHE A 68 -5.77 0.18 -13.16
C PHE A 68 -6.50 1.45 -13.64
N SER A 69 -6.87 1.46 -14.91
CA SER A 69 -7.75 2.44 -15.53
C SER A 69 -8.93 1.72 -16.17
N THR A 70 -10.15 2.15 -15.86
CA THR A 70 -11.39 1.51 -16.28
C THR A 70 -12.56 2.51 -16.24
N ASN A 71 -13.67 2.19 -16.86
CA ASN A 71 -14.91 2.97 -16.69
C ASN A 71 -15.60 2.69 -15.35
N GLU A 72 -15.53 1.44 -14.88
CA GLU A 72 -16.03 1.00 -13.58
C GLU A 72 -15.25 -0.22 -13.07
N GLU A 73 -15.26 -0.49 -11.77
CA GLU A 73 -14.46 -1.57 -11.17
C GLU A 73 -14.78 -2.97 -11.69
N LYS A 74 -15.97 -3.17 -12.26
CA LYS A 74 -16.36 -4.44 -12.89
C LYS A 74 -16.03 -4.49 -14.37
N GLY A 75 -15.48 -3.41 -14.94
CA GLY A 75 -15.18 -3.29 -16.36
C GLY A 75 -14.19 -4.34 -16.85
N ARG A 76 -14.42 -4.86 -18.05
CA ARG A 76 -13.54 -5.83 -18.72
C ARG A 76 -12.66 -5.17 -19.78
N GLU A 77 -12.87 -3.87 -20.03
CA GLU A 77 -11.96 -2.99 -20.78
C GLU A 77 -10.76 -2.54 -19.94
N MET A 78 -10.73 -2.90 -18.67
CA MET A 78 -9.72 -2.51 -17.71
C MET A 78 -8.30 -2.76 -18.22
N VAL A 79 -7.45 -1.77 -18.05
CA VAL A 79 -6.01 -1.84 -18.32
C VAL A 79 -5.23 -1.47 -17.08
N VAL A 80 -4.00 -1.95 -16.97
CA VAL A 80 -3.04 -1.47 -15.99
C VAL A 80 -2.09 -0.52 -16.69
N LEU A 81 -1.99 0.70 -16.18
CA LEU A 81 -1.10 1.74 -16.65
C LEU A 81 0.10 1.87 -15.73
N SER A 82 1.19 2.43 -16.23
CA SER A 82 2.36 2.79 -15.45
C SER A 82 2.77 4.22 -15.68
N SER A 83 3.37 4.82 -14.66
CA SER A 83 4.13 6.07 -14.73
C SER A 83 5.43 5.90 -13.98
N ARG A 84 6.43 6.69 -14.35
CA ARG A 84 7.75 6.64 -13.77
C ARG A 84 8.16 8.03 -13.31
N LEU A 85 8.73 8.09 -12.11
CA LEU A 85 9.48 9.25 -11.65
C LEU A 85 10.96 8.93 -11.85
N ARG A 86 11.59 9.58 -12.82
CA ARG A 86 13.02 9.35 -13.10
C ARG A 86 13.89 9.83 -11.96
N ALA A 87 15.00 9.14 -11.74
CA ALA A 87 16.02 9.56 -10.79
C ALA A 87 16.42 11.02 -11.01
N GLY A 88 16.34 11.83 -9.95
CA GLY A 88 16.61 13.27 -10.02
C GLY A 88 15.52 14.15 -10.65
N SER A 89 14.41 13.58 -11.14
CA SER A 89 13.28 14.35 -11.65
C SER A 89 12.34 14.78 -10.52
N SER A 90 11.64 15.89 -10.73
CA SER A 90 10.53 16.36 -9.89
C SER A 90 9.16 16.05 -10.47
N GLU A 91 9.09 15.50 -11.67
CA GLU A 91 7.84 15.28 -12.40
C GLU A 91 7.69 13.81 -12.81
N TRP A 92 6.48 13.29 -12.64
CA TRP A 92 6.10 11.97 -13.12
C TRP A 92 5.85 12.00 -14.63
N GLU A 93 6.31 10.96 -15.31
CA GLU A 93 6.07 10.79 -16.74
C GLU A 93 4.58 10.63 -17.05
N LYS A 94 4.20 10.89 -18.31
CA LYS A 94 2.89 10.53 -18.83
C LYS A 94 2.66 9.03 -18.76
N PRO A 95 1.43 8.56 -18.49
CA PRO A 95 1.15 7.14 -18.35
C PRO A 95 1.34 6.38 -19.67
N ARG A 96 1.76 5.13 -19.52
CA ARG A 96 1.93 4.16 -20.60
C ARG A 96 1.16 2.89 -20.29
N MET A 97 0.80 2.16 -21.33
CA MET A 97 0.27 0.82 -21.20
C MET A 97 1.31 -0.07 -20.48
N PHE A 98 0.90 -0.73 -19.40
CA PHE A 98 1.77 -1.59 -18.62
C PHE A 98 1.34 -3.06 -18.70
N TYR A 99 0.05 -3.34 -18.55
CA TYR A 99 -0.48 -4.69 -18.60
C TYR A 99 -1.92 -4.71 -19.08
N GLN A 100 -2.23 -5.63 -19.98
CA GLN A 100 -3.57 -5.84 -20.49
C GLN A 100 -3.80 -7.30 -20.85
N ILE A 101 -4.97 -7.80 -20.53
CA ILE A 101 -5.52 -9.04 -21.12
C ILE A 101 -6.87 -8.68 -21.68
N ALA A 102 -7.05 -8.89 -22.98
CA ALA A 102 -8.26 -8.51 -23.69
C ALA A 102 -9.50 -9.15 -23.05
N ASP A 103 -10.53 -8.34 -22.85
CA ASP A 103 -11.80 -8.75 -22.29
C ASP A 103 -11.69 -9.45 -20.93
N ARG A 104 -10.84 -8.90 -20.02
CA ARG A 104 -10.68 -9.36 -18.65
C ARG A 104 -10.56 -8.20 -17.67
N ASN A 105 -11.19 -8.37 -16.51
CA ASN A 105 -10.96 -7.51 -15.37
C ASN A 105 -9.57 -7.82 -14.76
N LEU A 106 -8.82 -6.77 -14.41
CA LEU A 106 -7.43 -6.85 -13.92
C LEU A 106 -7.30 -6.21 -12.53
N THR A 107 -8.33 -6.28 -11.73
CA THR A 107 -8.34 -5.68 -10.39
C THR A 107 -7.30 -6.30 -9.48
N GLY A 108 -6.60 -5.46 -8.74
CA GLY A 108 -5.55 -5.85 -7.80
C GLY A 108 -4.19 -5.98 -8.45
N THR A 109 -3.28 -5.11 -8.04
CA THR A 109 -1.90 -5.07 -8.52
C THR A 109 -0.95 -4.87 -7.35
N ALA A 110 0.22 -5.51 -7.42
CA ALA A 110 1.32 -5.32 -6.49
C ALA A 110 2.64 -5.27 -7.25
N LEU A 111 3.55 -4.46 -6.75
CA LEU A 111 4.94 -4.40 -7.20
C LEU A 111 5.87 -4.71 -6.03
N LEU A 112 6.95 -5.40 -6.32
CA LEU A 112 7.99 -5.75 -5.36
C LEU A 112 9.35 -5.64 -6.03
N ASN A 113 10.33 -5.04 -5.34
CA ASN A 113 11.75 -5.13 -5.63
C ASN A 113 12.38 -6.12 -4.64
N ASP A 114 13.09 -7.15 -5.13
CA ASP A 114 13.74 -8.14 -4.25
C ASP A 114 15.07 -7.65 -3.65
N HIS A 115 15.45 -6.40 -3.88
CA HIS A 115 16.72 -5.78 -3.49
C HIS A 115 17.95 -6.47 -4.11
N GLN A 116 17.76 -7.28 -5.16
CA GLN A 116 18.80 -8.02 -5.88
C GLN A 116 18.73 -7.80 -7.40
N GLY A 117 18.01 -6.76 -7.83
CA GLY A 117 17.91 -6.35 -9.23
C GLY A 117 16.70 -6.94 -9.97
N THR A 118 15.79 -7.63 -9.29
CA THR A 118 14.58 -8.14 -9.91
C THR A 118 13.34 -7.45 -9.37
N LEU A 119 12.53 -6.94 -10.28
CA LEU A 119 11.20 -6.44 -10.00
C LEU A 119 10.15 -7.52 -10.29
N TYR A 120 9.15 -7.61 -9.44
CA TYR A 120 8.02 -8.52 -9.55
C TYR A 120 6.73 -7.73 -9.67
N HIS A 121 5.88 -8.10 -10.62
CA HIS A 121 4.53 -7.58 -10.77
C HIS A 121 3.54 -8.73 -10.59
N ILE A 122 2.72 -8.63 -9.55
CA ILE A 122 1.65 -9.57 -9.28
C ILE A 122 0.33 -8.87 -9.59
N ASN A 123 -0.55 -9.52 -10.36
CA ASN A 123 -1.82 -8.93 -10.77
C ASN A 123 -2.94 -9.95 -10.74
N GLY A 124 -4.11 -9.53 -10.26
CA GLY A 124 -5.34 -10.28 -10.41
C GLY A 124 -5.78 -10.30 -11.87
N VAL A 125 -6.26 -11.43 -12.32
CA VAL A 125 -6.87 -11.62 -13.64
C VAL A 125 -8.19 -12.34 -13.47
N GLU A 126 -9.25 -11.78 -14.03
CA GLU A 126 -10.57 -12.37 -13.99
C GLU A 126 -10.57 -13.80 -14.54
N ALA A 127 -11.03 -14.74 -13.72
CA ALA A 127 -11.32 -16.11 -14.14
C ALA A 127 -12.74 -16.23 -14.70
N ALA A 128 -13.73 -15.58 -14.05
CA ALA A 128 -15.13 -15.58 -14.47
C ALA A 128 -15.88 -14.39 -13.83
N GLY A 129 -16.35 -13.48 -14.65
CA GLY A 129 -17.29 -12.42 -14.27
C GLY A 129 -16.63 -11.06 -13.95
N HIS A 130 -15.97 -10.90 -12.82
CA HIS A 130 -15.37 -9.64 -12.39
C HIS A 130 -14.40 -9.84 -11.20
N TRP A 131 -14.00 -8.76 -10.52
CA TRP A 131 -13.02 -8.75 -9.44
C TRP A 131 -13.29 -9.73 -8.27
N GLN A 132 -14.46 -10.33 -8.16
CA GLN A 132 -14.77 -11.35 -7.15
C GLN A 132 -14.32 -12.77 -7.56
N ASN A 133 -13.81 -12.96 -8.78
CA ASN A 133 -13.35 -14.23 -9.29
C ASN A 133 -12.02 -14.08 -10.01
N LEU A 134 -10.98 -13.83 -9.23
CA LEU A 134 -9.62 -13.55 -9.71
C LEU A 134 -8.70 -14.76 -9.53
N MET A 135 -7.74 -14.91 -10.42
CA MET A 135 -6.53 -15.70 -10.25
C MET A 135 -5.33 -14.77 -10.22
N MET A 136 -4.24 -15.18 -9.60
CA MET A 136 -3.01 -14.41 -9.55
C MET A 136 -2.08 -14.72 -10.71
N THR A 137 -1.54 -13.69 -11.35
CA THR A 137 -0.45 -13.81 -12.32
C THR A 137 0.78 -13.07 -11.85
N LEU A 138 1.94 -13.52 -12.27
CA LEU A 138 3.25 -12.96 -11.97
C LEU A 138 4.02 -12.67 -13.24
N ARG A 139 4.66 -11.51 -13.29
CA ARG A 139 5.70 -11.13 -14.26
C ARG A 139 6.93 -10.64 -13.53
N THR A 140 8.10 -10.76 -14.14
CA THR A 140 9.37 -10.27 -13.60
C THR A 140 10.10 -9.40 -14.63
N SER A 141 10.90 -8.47 -14.10
CA SER A 141 11.81 -7.62 -14.89
C SER A 141 13.17 -7.60 -14.20
N THR A 142 14.24 -7.68 -15.00
CA THR A 142 15.64 -7.56 -14.55
C THR A 142 16.37 -6.36 -15.17
N ASP A 143 15.61 -5.46 -15.80
CA ASP A 143 16.08 -4.28 -16.52
C ASP A 143 15.35 -3.00 -16.05
N ASN A 144 15.17 -2.87 -14.74
CA ASN A 144 14.50 -1.73 -14.10
C ASN A 144 13.08 -1.48 -14.63
N GLY A 145 12.38 -2.53 -15.06
CA GLY A 145 11.01 -2.43 -15.55
C GLY A 145 10.90 -1.93 -16.99
N GLN A 146 11.98 -1.97 -17.79
CA GLN A 146 11.91 -1.68 -19.22
C GLN A 146 11.17 -2.77 -19.95
N THR A 147 11.49 -4.02 -19.68
CA THR A 147 10.80 -5.20 -20.23
C THR A 147 10.31 -6.12 -19.11
N TRP A 148 9.30 -6.90 -19.43
CA TRP A 148 8.67 -7.82 -18.49
C TRP A 148 8.50 -9.20 -19.11
N SER A 149 8.71 -10.22 -18.31
CA SER A 149 8.43 -11.59 -18.71
C SER A 149 6.97 -11.78 -19.11
N LYS A 150 6.67 -12.86 -19.84
CA LYS A 150 5.29 -13.28 -20.05
C LYS A 150 4.63 -13.57 -18.71
N PRO A 151 3.33 -13.24 -18.53
CA PRO A 151 2.62 -13.55 -17.31
C PRO A 151 2.48 -15.08 -17.16
N ARG A 152 2.67 -15.55 -15.93
CA ARG A 152 2.36 -16.92 -15.53
C ARG A 152 1.44 -16.95 -14.33
N MET A 153 0.59 -17.93 -14.25
CA MET A 153 -0.25 -18.16 -13.08
C MET A 153 0.61 -18.69 -11.93
N ILE A 154 0.51 -18.08 -10.75
CA ILE A 154 1.31 -18.45 -9.57
C ILE A 154 0.59 -19.34 -8.57
N ALA A 155 -0.73 -19.45 -8.73
CA ALA A 155 -1.57 -20.38 -8.00
C ALA A 155 -2.57 -20.95 -9.02
N PRO A 156 -2.27 -22.09 -9.65
CA PRO A 156 -3.07 -22.61 -10.77
C PRO A 156 -4.47 -23.05 -10.36
N GLU A 157 -4.67 -23.49 -9.12
CA GLU A 157 -6.01 -23.76 -8.60
C GLU A 157 -6.65 -22.45 -8.17
N HIS A 158 -7.63 -22.00 -8.92
CA HIS A 158 -8.41 -20.83 -8.54
C HIS A 158 -9.23 -21.13 -7.28
N THR A 159 -9.03 -20.31 -6.26
CA THR A 159 -9.80 -20.36 -5.02
C THR A 159 -10.31 -18.96 -4.65
N LYS A 160 -11.27 -18.90 -3.73
CA LYS A 160 -11.76 -17.60 -3.20
C LYS A 160 -10.71 -16.87 -2.36
N ARG A 161 -9.58 -17.51 -2.08
CA ARG A 161 -8.46 -16.94 -1.32
C ARG A 161 -7.45 -16.18 -2.21
N HIS A 162 -7.72 -16.06 -3.50
CA HIS A 162 -6.93 -15.33 -4.50
C HIS A 162 -7.62 -14.05 -5.00
N GLN A 163 -8.51 -13.46 -4.22
CA GLN A 163 -9.25 -12.30 -4.68
C GLN A 163 -8.34 -11.07 -4.74
N VAL A 164 -8.86 -9.89 -4.60
CA VAL A 164 -8.12 -8.64 -4.81
C VAL A 164 -6.77 -8.66 -4.08
N ILE A 165 -5.70 -8.42 -4.83
CA ILE A 165 -4.32 -8.39 -4.35
C ILE A 165 -4.10 -7.11 -3.55
N ALA A 166 -3.46 -7.24 -2.39
CA ALA A 166 -2.95 -6.14 -1.57
C ALA A 166 -1.41 -6.05 -1.68
N GLY A 167 -0.76 -5.41 -0.73
CA GLY A 167 0.69 -5.24 -0.74
C GLY A 167 1.46 -6.55 -0.56
N THR A 168 2.69 -6.56 -1.07
CA THR A 168 3.65 -7.65 -0.89
C THR A 168 4.72 -7.21 0.08
N SER A 169 5.17 -8.10 0.95
CA SER A 169 6.31 -7.87 1.85
C SER A 169 7.37 -8.97 1.71
N ILE A 170 8.59 -8.65 2.16
CA ILE A 170 9.69 -9.61 2.21
C ILE A 170 10.04 -9.87 3.67
N THR A 171 10.16 -11.14 4.05
CA THR A 171 10.60 -11.53 5.39
C THR A 171 12.14 -11.42 5.51
N LYS A 172 12.65 -11.48 6.74
CA LYS A 172 14.11 -11.48 7.01
C LYS A 172 14.83 -12.69 6.37
N GLU A 173 14.09 -13.78 6.10
CA GLU A 173 14.57 -14.94 5.39
C GLU A 173 14.59 -14.76 3.86
N GLY A 174 14.09 -13.63 3.36
CA GLY A 174 13.93 -13.35 1.93
C GLY A 174 12.71 -14.00 1.28
N TRP A 175 11.72 -14.45 2.08
CA TRP A 175 10.48 -15.01 1.57
C TRP A 175 9.51 -13.89 1.18
N PHE A 176 8.76 -14.09 0.13
CA PHE A 176 7.69 -13.17 -0.26
C PHE A 176 6.38 -13.55 0.40
N VAL A 177 5.72 -12.57 0.98
CA VAL A 177 4.40 -12.70 1.58
C VAL A 177 3.44 -11.81 0.82
N GLN A 178 2.51 -12.40 0.08
CA GLN A 178 1.50 -11.71 -0.69
C GLN A 178 0.15 -11.84 -0.01
N ALA A 179 -0.41 -10.71 0.42
CA ALA A 179 -1.78 -10.68 0.94
C ALA A 179 -2.79 -10.58 -0.21
N CYS A 180 -3.88 -11.33 -0.09
CA CYS A 180 -5.03 -11.29 -1.00
C CYS A 180 -6.32 -11.34 -0.20
N ASP A 181 -7.36 -10.67 -0.68
CA ASP A 181 -8.68 -10.81 -0.08
C ASP A 181 -9.14 -12.27 -0.19
N ALA A 182 -9.71 -12.82 0.89
CA ALA A 182 -10.01 -14.25 1.00
C ALA A 182 -11.46 -14.61 0.62
N GLY A 183 -12.23 -13.69 0.12
CA GLY A 183 -13.60 -13.92 -0.32
C GLY A 183 -14.28 -12.67 -0.83
N PRO A 184 -15.37 -12.82 -1.57
CA PRO A 184 -16.08 -11.68 -2.14
C PRO A 184 -16.69 -10.80 -1.05
N GLY A 185 -16.52 -9.50 -1.21
CA GLY A 185 -17.14 -8.49 -0.33
C GLY A 185 -16.48 -8.32 1.04
N GLY A 186 -15.29 -8.89 1.25
CA GLY A 186 -14.46 -8.63 2.43
C GLY A 186 -14.94 -9.27 3.73
N ARG A 187 -15.78 -10.28 3.65
CA ARG A 187 -16.34 -10.93 4.85
C ARG A 187 -15.39 -11.93 5.50
N ASP A 188 -14.53 -12.56 4.70
CA ASP A 188 -13.66 -13.66 5.12
C ASP A 188 -12.24 -13.18 5.44
N GLY A 189 -12.00 -11.86 5.41
CA GLY A 189 -10.70 -11.27 5.67
C GLY A 189 -9.72 -11.43 4.52
N ALA A 190 -8.42 -11.52 4.80
CA ALA A 190 -7.37 -11.69 3.81
C ALA A 190 -6.54 -12.95 4.06
N ALA A 191 -6.19 -13.65 2.99
CA ALA A 191 -5.24 -14.77 3.01
C ALA A 191 -3.83 -14.27 2.70
N VAL A 192 -2.80 -15.01 3.12
CA VAL A 192 -1.44 -14.84 2.68
C VAL A 192 -1.03 -15.99 1.77
N HIS A 193 -0.28 -15.66 0.73
CA HIS A 193 0.40 -16.62 -0.12
C HIS A 193 1.90 -16.39 0.02
N ILE A 194 2.66 -17.46 0.27
CA ILE A 194 4.07 -17.37 0.61
C ILE A 194 4.91 -18.04 -0.46
N SER A 195 5.95 -17.36 -0.91
CA SER A 195 6.99 -17.92 -1.76
C SER A 195 8.33 -17.88 -1.02
N LYS A 196 8.98 -19.04 -0.93
CA LYS A 196 10.29 -19.22 -0.31
C LYS A 196 11.44 -19.24 -1.33
N ASP A 197 11.12 -19.16 -2.61
CA ASP A 197 12.01 -19.38 -3.75
C ASP A 197 11.93 -18.23 -4.78
N LYS A 198 11.72 -17.00 -4.29
CA LYS A 198 11.63 -15.78 -5.10
C LYS A 198 10.52 -15.85 -6.16
N GLY A 199 9.35 -16.28 -5.75
CA GLY A 199 8.16 -16.28 -6.58
C GLY A 199 8.06 -17.44 -7.56
N LYS A 200 8.96 -18.43 -7.52
CA LYS A 200 8.87 -19.62 -8.40
C LYS A 200 7.70 -20.50 -8.02
N THR A 201 7.56 -20.78 -6.73
CA THR A 201 6.42 -21.53 -6.16
C THR A 201 5.77 -20.72 -5.04
N TRP A 202 4.49 -20.99 -4.82
CA TRP A 202 3.67 -20.29 -3.83
C TRP A 202 2.84 -21.28 -3.03
N THR A 203 2.68 -21.01 -1.74
CA THR A 203 1.89 -21.84 -0.83
C THR A 203 0.90 -20.95 -0.08
N ASP A 204 -0.37 -21.33 -0.09
CA ASP A 204 -1.36 -20.87 0.90
C ASP A 204 -1.20 -21.77 2.13
N PRO A 205 -0.87 -21.23 3.32
CA PRO A 205 -0.66 -22.03 4.52
C PRO A 205 -1.95 -22.63 5.09
N TRP A 206 -3.11 -22.29 4.56
CA TRP A 206 -4.41 -22.78 5.01
C TRP A 206 -4.50 -24.30 4.92
N ASP A 207 -5.04 -24.94 5.96
CA ASP A 207 -5.18 -26.40 6.08
C ASP A 207 -6.62 -26.90 6.10
N GLY A 208 -7.59 -26.04 5.74
CA GLY A 208 -9.01 -26.38 5.75
C GLY A 208 -9.70 -26.23 7.11
N ALA A 209 -8.96 -25.79 8.15
CA ALA A 209 -9.53 -25.60 9.47
C ALA A 209 -10.38 -24.33 9.59
N SER A 210 -11.03 -24.18 10.69
CA SER A 210 -12.07 -23.29 11.18
C SER A 210 -12.27 -21.93 10.49
N LEU A 211 -13.55 -21.54 10.41
CA LEU A 211 -13.96 -20.18 10.04
C LEU A 211 -13.38 -19.14 11.01
N PRO A 212 -13.04 -17.93 10.53
CA PRO A 212 -12.51 -16.88 11.37
C PRO A 212 -13.57 -16.35 12.35
N ASP A 213 -13.14 -16.10 13.59
CA ASP A 213 -13.95 -15.46 14.65
C ASP A 213 -13.37 -14.07 14.94
N PHE A 214 -13.71 -13.09 14.11
CA PHE A 214 -13.18 -11.73 14.15
C PHE A 214 -13.70 -10.95 15.38
N LYS A 215 -13.13 -11.25 16.54
CA LYS A 215 -13.38 -10.55 17.80
C LYS A 215 -12.12 -10.49 18.64
N GLU A 216 -12.14 -9.71 19.72
CA GLU A 216 -11.04 -9.68 20.69
C GLU A 216 -10.76 -11.08 21.25
N GLY A 217 -9.52 -11.54 21.13
CA GLY A 217 -9.10 -12.89 21.53
C GLY A 217 -9.56 -14.02 20.61
N GLY A 218 -10.23 -13.71 19.50
CA GLY A 218 -10.63 -14.70 18.50
C GLY A 218 -9.47 -15.20 17.64
N THR A 219 -9.71 -16.26 16.88
CA THR A 219 -8.71 -16.87 15.99
C THR A 219 -9.33 -17.27 14.65
N GLY A 220 -8.48 -17.54 13.65
CA GLY A 220 -8.91 -18.04 12.36
C GLY A 220 -7.76 -18.29 11.42
N THR A 221 -8.07 -18.63 10.17
CA THR A 221 -7.10 -18.96 9.12
C THR A 221 -6.90 -17.83 8.10
N THR A 222 -7.47 -16.66 8.39
CA THR A 222 -7.30 -15.43 7.59
C THR A 222 -6.97 -14.27 8.50
N ILE A 223 -6.34 -13.25 7.95
CA ILE A 223 -6.18 -11.93 8.56
C ILE A 223 -7.56 -11.31 8.75
N ALA A 224 -7.82 -10.70 9.89
CA ALA A 224 -9.01 -9.88 10.08
C ALA A 224 -8.92 -8.61 9.22
N GLY A 225 -9.87 -8.46 8.30
CA GLY A 225 -9.91 -7.35 7.35
C GLY A 225 -9.23 -7.64 6.01
N ILE A 226 -9.77 -7.02 4.97
CA ILE A 226 -9.27 -7.09 3.59
C ILE A 226 -8.26 -5.98 3.29
N HIS A 227 -7.63 -6.02 2.11
CA HIS A 227 -6.58 -5.09 1.71
C HIS A 227 -5.49 -4.92 2.76
N ALA A 228 -5.16 -6.03 3.41
CA ALA A 228 -4.28 -6.05 4.57
C ALA A 228 -2.84 -5.69 4.20
N GLY A 229 -2.23 -4.88 5.06
CA GLY A 229 -0.79 -4.75 5.15
C GLY A 229 -0.23 -5.83 6.08
N VAL A 230 0.89 -6.44 5.71
CA VAL A 230 1.56 -7.49 6.49
C VAL A 230 3.02 -7.14 6.69
N VAL A 231 3.51 -7.30 7.91
CA VAL A 231 4.92 -7.10 8.26
C VAL A 231 5.41 -8.24 9.14
N GLN A 232 6.67 -8.66 8.95
CA GLN A 232 7.30 -9.61 9.88
C GLN A 232 7.87 -8.86 11.09
N LEU A 233 7.56 -9.36 12.28
CA LEU A 233 8.11 -8.88 13.53
C LEU A 233 9.54 -9.41 13.73
N LYS A 234 10.32 -8.79 14.62
CA LYS A 234 11.70 -9.20 14.91
C LYS A 234 11.81 -10.63 15.43
N ASP A 235 10.81 -11.11 16.16
CA ASP A 235 10.73 -12.48 16.67
C ASP A 235 10.32 -13.53 15.61
N GLY A 236 10.01 -13.09 14.38
CA GLY A 236 9.65 -13.95 13.26
C GLY A 236 8.16 -14.08 13.01
N ARG A 237 7.30 -13.65 13.94
CA ARG A 237 5.85 -13.64 13.74
C ARG A 237 5.44 -12.69 12.61
N LEU A 238 4.28 -12.90 12.04
CA LEU A 238 3.65 -11.95 11.14
C LEU A 238 2.63 -11.10 11.90
N MET A 239 2.60 -9.81 11.63
CA MET A 239 1.56 -8.88 12.08
C MET A 239 0.87 -8.28 10.88
N ALA A 240 -0.45 -8.14 10.94
CA ALA A 240 -1.26 -7.54 9.89
C ALA A 240 -2.32 -6.60 10.46
N LEU A 241 -2.63 -5.57 9.68
CA LEU A 241 -3.74 -4.66 9.88
C LEU A 241 -4.59 -4.66 8.60
N GLY A 242 -5.91 -4.59 8.73
CA GLY A 242 -6.81 -4.70 7.57
C GLY A 242 -8.00 -3.75 7.60
N ARG A 243 -8.68 -3.65 6.48
CA ARG A 243 -9.93 -2.90 6.31
C ARG A 243 -11.14 -3.80 6.57
N ASN A 244 -12.20 -3.25 7.11
CA ASN A 244 -13.41 -3.99 7.54
C ASN A 244 -13.13 -4.97 8.71
N ASN A 245 -14.06 -5.84 9.01
CA ASN A 245 -13.96 -6.81 10.11
C ASN A 245 -13.48 -6.15 11.42
N SER A 246 -13.93 -4.91 11.68
CA SER A 246 -13.56 -4.12 12.85
C SER A 246 -13.87 -4.87 14.14
N ILE A 247 -12.95 -4.76 15.10
CA ILE A 247 -13.06 -5.42 16.41
C ILE A 247 -13.35 -4.37 17.47
N ARG A 248 -14.22 -4.70 18.44
CA ARG A 248 -14.51 -3.81 19.57
C ARG A 248 -13.40 -3.92 20.61
N ASP A 249 -12.89 -2.77 21.03
CA ASP A 249 -12.00 -2.67 22.19
C ASP A 249 -12.78 -2.87 23.52
N LYS A 250 -12.07 -2.80 24.63
CA LYS A 250 -12.64 -3.01 25.97
C LYS A 250 -13.66 -1.93 26.36
N GLU A 251 -13.56 -0.75 25.77
CA GLU A 251 -14.50 0.36 25.94
C GLU A 251 -15.69 0.27 25.00
N GLY A 252 -15.71 -0.70 24.09
CA GLY A 252 -16.79 -0.94 23.13
C GLY A 252 -16.65 -0.18 21.81
N HIS A 253 -15.57 0.57 21.60
CA HIS A 253 -15.33 1.29 20.34
C HIS A 253 -14.89 0.33 19.23
N LEU A 254 -15.36 0.56 18.02
CA LEU A 254 -14.89 -0.16 16.85
C LEU A 254 -13.48 0.29 16.48
N ARG A 255 -12.59 -0.68 16.30
CA ARG A 255 -11.18 -0.46 15.94
C ARG A 255 -10.80 -1.20 14.68
N MET A 256 -9.78 -0.69 14.00
CA MET A 256 -9.09 -1.43 12.95
C MET A 256 -8.62 -2.77 13.52
N PRO A 257 -8.92 -3.91 12.87
CA PRO A 257 -8.50 -5.20 13.38
C PRO A 257 -6.99 -5.37 13.22
N MET A 258 -6.37 -5.98 14.22
CA MET A 258 -5.00 -6.44 14.19
C MET A 258 -4.97 -7.96 14.26
N SER A 259 -4.11 -8.57 13.46
CA SER A 259 -3.92 -10.02 13.41
C SER A 259 -2.45 -10.35 13.60
N VAL A 260 -2.14 -11.34 14.43
CA VAL A 260 -0.78 -11.84 14.64
C VAL A 260 -0.74 -13.34 14.41
N SER A 261 0.27 -13.82 13.68
CA SER A 261 0.47 -15.25 13.39
C SER A 261 1.85 -15.69 13.86
N ASP A 262 1.89 -16.79 14.61
CA ASP A 262 3.12 -17.43 15.10
C ASP A 262 3.62 -18.50 14.14
N ASP A 263 2.85 -18.89 13.15
CA ASP A 263 3.05 -20.05 12.27
C ASP A 263 3.05 -19.69 10.78
N MET A 264 3.51 -18.45 10.45
CA MET A 264 3.64 -17.94 9.09
C MET A 264 2.32 -17.89 8.33
N GLY A 265 1.25 -17.48 9.00
CA GLY A 265 -0.04 -17.19 8.37
C GLY A 265 -1.00 -18.37 8.29
N LYS A 266 -0.68 -19.50 8.91
CA LYS A 266 -1.59 -20.64 9.00
C LYS A 266 -2.73 -20.36 9.98
N THR A 267 -2.40 -19.79 11.14
CA THR A 267 -3.35 -19.38 12.18
C THR A 267 -3.10 -17.92 12.57
N TRP A 268 -4.17 -17.17 12.76
CA TRP A 268 -4.13 -15.77 13.16
C TRP A 268 -4.89 -15.57 14.47
N HIS A 269 -4.33 -14.77 15.37
CA HIS A 269 -4.93 -14.30 16.61
C HIS A 269 -5.36 -12.85 16.45
N TYR A 270 -6.59 -12.53 16.85
CA TYR A 270 -7.21 -11.23 16.60
C TYR A 270 -7.30 -10.37 17.83
N SER A 271 -7.09 -9.08 17.64
CA SER A 271 -7.29 -8.05 18.65
C SER A 271 -7.74 -6.73 18.04
N ALA A 272 -8.32 -5.87 18.84
CA ALA A 272 -8.55 -4.49 18.47
C ALA A 272 -7.23 -3.73 18.50
N SER A 273 -6.89 -3.02 17.43
CA SER A 273 -5.78 -2.06 17.46
C SER A 273 -6.21 -0.76 18.17
N GLU A 274 -5.27 0.17 18.39
CA GLU A 274 -5.62 1.51 18.87
C GLU A 274 -6.19 2.45 17.78
N PHE A 275 -6.22 2.01 16.52
CA PHE A 275 -6.55 2.83 15.38
C PHE A 275 -8.03 2.78 15.00
N PRO A 276 -8.57 3.89 14.45
CA PRO A 276 -9.92 3.89 13.90
C PRO A 276 -10.02 2.94 12.70
N PRO A 277 -11.20 2.33 12.47
CA PRO A 277 -11.42 1.48 11.32
C PRO A 277 -11.44 2.28 10.02
N ILE A 278 -11.04 1.65 8.93
CA ILE A 278 -11.16 2.16 7.57
C ILE A 278 -12.15 1.35 6.76
N ASP A 279 -12.67 1.93 5.67
CA ASP A 279 -13.75 1.34 4.88
C ASP A 279 -13.55 1.60 3.36
N GLY A 280 -14.58 1.36 2.57
CA GLY A 280 -14.56 1.40 1.11
C GLY A 280 -13.91 2.64 0.51
N GLY A 281 -13.00 2.44 -0.47
CA GLY A 281 -12.17 3.48 -1.06
C GLY A 281 -10.95 3.88 -0.22
N GLN A 282 -10.67 3.16 0.88
CA GLN A 282 -9.46 3.33 1.70
C GLN A 282 -8.67 2.03 1.73
N ARG A 283 -7.35 2.13 1.65
CA ARG A 283 -6.37 1.04 1.87
C ARG A 283 -5.17 1.62 2.61
N LEU A 284 -4.70 0.92 3.62
CA LEU A 284 -3.56 1.30 4.45
C LEU A 284 -2.22 0.87 3.81
N VAL A 285 -1.12 1.41 4.36
CA VAL A 285 0.24 0.90 4.21
C VAL A 285 0.74 0.46 5.57
N LEU A 286 1.32 -0.72 5.65
CA LEU A 286 2.01 -1.24 6.83
C LEU A 286 3.35 -1.80 6.36
N MET A 287 4.46 -1.24 6.86
CA MET A 287 5.79 -1.68 6.46
C MET A 287 6.82 -1.43 7.54
N ARG A 288 7.90 -2.21 7.54
CA ARG A 288 9.08 -1.92 8.35
C ARG A 288 9.99 -0.95 7.61
N LEU A 289 10.42 0.10 8.29
CA LEU A 289 11.41 1.03 7.77
C LEU A 289 12.83 0.45 7.92
N ASN A 290 13.73 0.87 7.02
CA ASN A 290 15.15 0.49 7.07
C ASN A 290 15.80 0.83 8.41
N GLU A 291 15.36 1.92 9.06
CA GLU A 291 15.84 2.38 10.36
C GLU A 291 15.28 1.58 11.54
N GLY A 292 14.35 0.65 11.29
CA GLY A 292 13.86 -0.33 12.25
C GLY A 292 12.42 -0.22 12.71
N PRO A 293 11.78 0.95 12.87
CA PRO A 293 10.40 1.03 13.31
C PRO A 293 9.42 0.50 12.28
N ILE A 294 8.23 0.10 12.74
CA ILE A 294 7.11 -0.22 11.87
C ILE A 294 6.34 1.07 11.59
N LEU A 295 6.05 1.32 10.33
CA LEU A 295 5.23 2.43 9.84
C LEU A 295 3.84 1.92 9.45
N LEU A 296 2.82 2.55 10.00
CA LEU A 296 1.44 2.51 9.52
C LEU A 296 1.10 3.84 8.86
N ILE A 297 0.48 3.81 7.68
CA ILE A 297 -0.19 4.96 7.09
C ILE A 297 -1.65 4.57 6.86
N SER A 298 -2.57 5.36 7.40
CA SER A 298 -4.00 5.09 7.37
C SER A 298 -4.81 6.39 7.44
N PHE A 299 -6.09 6.30 7.74
CA PHE A 299 -7.03 7.42 7.79
C PHE A 299 -7.70 7.51 9.15
N THR A 300 -7.94 8.73 9.61
CA THR A 300 -8.56 8.98 10.92
C THR A 300 -10.05 8.62 10.96
N GLU A 301 -10.70 8.57 9.82
CA GLU A 301 -12.11 8.19 9.67
C GLU A 301 -12.44 7.81 8.23
N HIS A 302 -13.63 7.27 8.01
CA HIS A 302 -14.25 7.23 6.68
C HIS A 302 -15.19 8.43 6.52
N PRO A 303 -14.98 9.32 5.53
CA PRO A 303 -15.66 10.63 5.45
C PRO A 303 -17.18 10.56 5.33
N TYR A 304 -17.72 9.42 4.90
CA TYR A 304 -19.18 9.25 4.70
C TYR A 304 -19.82 8.20 5.61
N ARG A 305 -19.04 7.36 6.30
CA ARG A 305 -19.54 6.24 7.10
C ARG A 305 -19.29 6.38 8.59
N THR A 306 -18.18 7.04 8.97
CA THR A 306 -17.91 7.33 10.37
C THR A 306 -18.86 8.44 10.86
N PRO A 307 -19.58 8.23 11.99
CA PRO A 307 -20.39 9.26 12.61
C PRO A 307 -19.59 10.55 12.87
N LYS A 308 -20.20 11.72 12.69
CA LYS A 308 -19.48 13.00 12.77
C LYS A 308 -18.76 13.20 14.10
N GLU A 309 -19.37 12.77 15.18
CA GLU A 309 -18.86 12.84 16.56
C GLU A 309 -17.61 11.97 16.79
N GLU A 310 -17.49 10.90 16.02
CA GLU A 310 -16.37 9.95 16.10
C GLU A 310 -15.22 10.27 15.14
N ARG A 311 -15.37 11.29 14.27
CA ARG A 311 -14.35 11.63 13.27
C ARG A 311 -13.17 12.32 13.87
N GLY A 312 -12.02 12.12 13.24
CA GLY A 312 -10.74 12.73 13.57
C GLY A 312 -9.99 12.02 14.70
N MET A 313 -8.70 12.29 14.76
CA MET A 313 -7.80 11.82 15.82
C MET A 313 -7.09 12.99 16.46
N MET A 314 -6.62 12.78 17.68
CA MET A 314 -5.79 13.76 18.38
C MET A 314 -4.33 13.64 17.93
N PHE A 315 -3.75 14.77 17.60
CA PHE A 315 -2.33 14.93 17.26
C PHE A 315 -1.71 16.00 18.17
N THR A 316 -0.40 16.01 18.24
CA THR A 316 0.36 17.04 18.97
C THR A 316 1.25 17.79 17.99
N ASP A 317 1.18 19.11 17.97
CA ASP A 317 2.02 19.96 17.13
C ASP A 317 3.44 20.13 17.71
N LYS A 318 4.30 20.85 16.99
CA LYS A 318 5.68 21.11 17.40
C LYS A 318 5.81 21.92 18.70
N SER A 319 4.76 22.62 19.12
CA SER A 319 4.73 23.39 20.38
C SER A 319 4.25 22.53 21.57
N GLY A 320 3.88 21.27 21.32
CA GLY A 320 3.28 20.40 22.32
C GLY A 320 1.78 20.58 22.49
N LYS A 321 1.13 21.41 21.66
CA LYS A 321 -0.31 21.65 21.72
C LYS A 321 -1.06 20.52 20.99
N SER A 322 -2.07 19.97 21.65
CA SER A 322 -2.95 18.98 21.06
C SER A 322 -3.99 19.65 20.16
N PHE A 323 -4.24 19.02 19.00
CA PHE A 323 -5.29 19.42 18.06
C PHE A 323 -5.98 18.19 17.47
N LYS A 324 -7.20 18.35 17.02
CA LYS A 324 -7.92 17.28 16.31
C LYS A 324 -7.68 17.41 14.82
N GLY A 325 -7.15 16.34 14.21
CA GLY A 325 -6.84 16.28 12.77
C GLY A 325 -7.68 15.24 12.05
N TYR A 326 -7.82 15.41 10.74
CA TYR A 326 -8.69 14.62 9.87
C TYR A 326 -7.96 14.16 8.62
N GLY A 327 -8.22 12.91 8.18
CA GLY A 327 -7.69 12.35 6.95
C GLY A 327 -6.46 11.46 7.16
N MET A 328 -5.56 11.45 6.19
CA MET A 328 -4.42 10.55 6.14
C MET A 328 -3.37 10.90 7.20
N TYR A 329 -2.94 9.89 7.96
CA TYR A 329 -1.90 10.02 8.97
C TYR A 329 -0.89 8.88 8.89
N ALA A 330 0.28 9.12 9.47
CA ALA A 330 1.30 8.12 9.73
C ALA A 330 1.45 7.87 11.23
N ALA A 331 1.76 6.62 11.60
CA ALA A 331 2.11 6.23 12.96
C ALA A 331 3.35 5.33 12.96
N LEU A 332 4.19 5.44 14.00
CA LEU A 332 5.40 4.65 14.17
C LEU A 332 5.34 3.81 15.43
N SER A 333 5.73 2.55 15.31
CA SER A 333 5.96 1.64 16.43
C SER A 333 7.42 1.23 16.52
N TYR A 334 7.99 1.33 17.71
CA TYR A 334 9.37 0.93 18.02
C TYR A 334 9.44 -0.40 18.79
N ASP A 335 8.30 -0.93 19.20
CA ASP A 335 8.14 -2.10 20.07
C ASP A 335 7.31 -3.22 19.44
N GLU A 336 7.43 -3.35 18.11
CA GLU A 336 6.81 -4.42 17.34
C GLU A 336 5.27 -4.38 17.37
N GLY A 337 4.71 -3.16 17.23
CA GLY A 337 3.28 -2.95 17.12
C GLY A 337 2.51 -2.91 18.44
N LYS A 338 3.19 -2.97 19.60
CA LYS A 338 2.54 -2.91 20.91
C LYS A 338 2.06 -1.50 21.24
N THR A 339 2.88 -0.50 20.94
CA THR A 339 2.55 0.92 21.09
C THR A 339 2.95 1.73 19.87
N TRP A 340 2.29 2.88 19.68
CA TRP A 340 2.49 3.76 18.53
C TRP A 340 2.66 5.21 19.03
N PRO A 341 3.81 5.54 19.63
CA PRO A 341 4.01 6.82 20.31
C PRO A 341 4.08 8.02 19.36
N VAL A 342 4.44 7.80 18.10
CA VAL A 342 4.51 8.85 17.09
C VAL A 342 3.33 8.75 16.15
N LYS A 343 2.54 9.82 16.07
CA LYS A 343 1.43 9.95 15.10
C LYS A 343 1.51 11.32 14.47
N ARG A 344 1.43 11.37 13.15
CA ARG A 344 1.52 12.61 12.39
C ARG A 344 0.53 12.66 11.25
N LEU A 345 -0.23 13.76 11.15
CA LEU A 345 -1.07 14.05 10.02
C LEU A 345 -0.21 14.34 8.78
N LEU A 346 -0.53 13.74 7.63
CA LEU A 346 0.25 13.86 6.40
C LEU A 346 -0.09 15.14 5.63
N THR A 347 0.28 16.26 6.23
CA THR A 347 0.16 17.60 5.66
C THR A 347 1.33 18.47 6.12
N ASN A 348 1.67 19.48 5.35
CA ASN A 348 2.62 20.52 5.75
C ASN A 348 1.95 21.82 6.22
N GLY A 349 0.62 21.78 6.42
CA GLY A 349 -0.17 22.91 6.90
C GLY A 349 -0.55 23.95 5.84
N THR A 350 -0.01 23.87 4.63
CA THR A 350 -0.37 24.81 3.56
C THR A 350 -1.74 24.48 3.02
N TYR A 351 -2.64 25.48 2.98
CA TYR A 351 -3.97 25.32 2.39
C TYR A 351 -3.89 24.95 0.90
N ARG A 352 -4.65 23.95 0.52
CA ARG A 352 -4.85 23.51 -0.88
C ARG A 352 -6.26 22.98 -1.08
N PHE A 353 -6.83 23.26 -2.25
CA PHE A 353 -8.04 22.58 -2.72
C PHE A 353 -7.64 21.63 -3.86
N LEU A 354 -7.82 20.35 -3.64
CA LEU A 354 -7.25 19.28 -4.47
C LEU A 354 -8.35 18.33 -4.95
N ASN A 355 -8.14 17.75 -6.14
CA ASN A 355 -8.95 16.65 -6.64
C ASN A 355 -8.13 15.34 -6.53
N GLY A 356 -8.48 14.48 -5.59
CA GLY A 356 -7.82 13.21 -5.35
C GLY A 356 -8.22 12.08 -6.33
N GLY A 357 -9.08 12.37 -7.29
CA GLY A 357 -9.55 11.40 -8.28
C GLY A 357 -10.40 10.29 -7.67
N ALA A 358 -10.66 9.23 -8.44
CA ALA A 358 -11.36 7.99 -8.05
C ALA A 358 -12.42 8.19 -6.93
N TRP A 359 -12.27 7.49 -5.83
CA TRP A 359 -13.16 7.58 -4.68
C TRP A 359 -12.90 8.81 -3.79
N THR A 360 -11.77 9.46 -3.90
CA THR A 360 -11.37 10.59 -3.04
C THR A 360 -12.12 11.86 -3.40
N GLN A 361 -12.25 12.17 -4.68
CA GLN A 361 -12.87 13.37 -5.20
C GLN A 361 -12.17 14.66 -4.70
N PHE A 362 -12.91 15.78 -4.59
CA PHE A 362 -12.36 17.05 -4.12
C PHE A 362 -12.27 17.10 -2.59
N PHE A 363 -11.18 17.66 -2.09
CA PHE A 363 -10.95 17.85 -0.65
C PHE A 363 -10.08 19.08 -0.38
N GLU A 364 -10.18 19.57 0.83
CA GLU A 364 -9.31 20.63 1.36
C GLU A 364 -8.19 19.99 2.18
N MET A 365 -6.98 20.56 2.06
CA MET A 365 -5.81 20.21 2.86
C MET A 365 -5.33 21.50 3.55
N ASP A 366 -5.05 21.41 4.86
CA ASP A 366 -4.53 22.50 5.70
C ASP A 366 -3.78 21.92 6.91
N GLU A 367 -3.64 22.70 7.99
CA GLU A 367 -2.99 22.24 9.23
C GLU A 367 -3.73 21.10 9.93
N GLY A 368 -5.06 21.05 9.82
CA GLY A 368 -5.93 20.06 10.47
C GLY A 368 -6.48 19.00 9.51
N HIS A 369 -6.28 19.14 8.22
CA HIS A 369 -6.87 18.26 7.22
C HIS A 369 -5.83 17.74 6.24
N ALA A 370 -5.80 16.41 6.06
CA ALA A 370 -5.04 15.70 5.05
C ALA A 370 -5.98 15.00 4.06
N GLU A 371 -5.44 14.31 3.07
CA GLU A 371 -6.25 13.56 2.11
C GLU A 371 -7.17 12.56 2.82
N PRO A 372 -8.51 12.62 2.61
CA PRO A 372 -9.46 11.90 3.47
C PRO A 372 -9.65 10.43 3.07
N ARG A 373 -9.22 10.05 1.86
CA ARG A 373 -9.57 8.76 1.27
C ARG A 373 -8.63 8.44 0.12
N GLY A 374 -8.46 7.16 -0.18
CA GLY A 374 -7.67 6.66 -1.31
C GLY A 374 -7.07 5.30 -1.01
N TYR A 375 -6.66 4.58 -2.03
CA TYR A 375 -5.85 3.38 -1.85
C TYR A 375 -4.39 3.77 -1.81
N LEU A 376 -3.72 3.39 -0.73
CA LEU A 376 -2.33 3.73 -0.50
C LEU A 376 -1.41 2.62 -1.00
N ALA A 377 -0.27 3.01 -1.56
CA ALA A 377 0.86 2.12 -1.78
C ALA A 377 2.14 2.87 -1.38
N GLY A 378 3.02 2.20 -0.66
CA GLY A 378 4.24 2.80 -0.14
C GLY A 378 5.46 1.92 -0.36
N THR A 379 6.61 2.56 -0.46
CA THR A 379 7.92 1.91 -0.49
C THR A 379 8.95 2.82 0.17
N GLN A 380 10.04 2.25 0.63
CA GLN A 380 11.17 3.01 1.13
C GLN A 380 12.40 2.70 0.26
N THR A 381 13.09 3.75 -0.20
CA THR A 381 14.31 3.63 -0.97
C THR A 381 15.54 3.44 -0.08
N PRO A 382 16.68 2.96 -0.61
CA PRO A 382 17.90 2.76 0.18
C PRO A 382 18.47 4.02 0.83
N ASP A 383 18.11 5.22 0.36
CA ASP A 383 18.44 6.51 1.00
C ASP A 383 17.49 6.89 2.14
N ASN A 384 16.65 5.95 2.59
CA ASN A 384 15.65 6.08 3.65
C ASN A 384 14.51 7.06 3.36
N MET A 385 14.32 7.49 2.12
CA MET A 385 13.12 8.22 1.75
C MET A 385 11.92 7.30 1.68
N ILE A 386 10.80 7.75 2.24
CA ILE A 386 9.51 7.08 2.17
C ILE A 386 8.73 7.71 1.03
N HIS A 387 8.30 6.87 0.11
CA HIS A 387 7.50 7.24 -1.04
C HIS A 387 6.13 6.62 -0.90
N LEU A 388 5.10 7.46 -0.98
CA LEU A 388 3.70 7.07 -0.83
C LEU A 388 2.92 7.59 -2.04
N ILE A 389 2.11 6.73 -2.62
CA ILE A 389 1.08 7.15 -3.59
C ILE A 389 -0.31 6.82 -3.07
N THR A 390 -1.24 7.66 -3.43
CA THR A 390 -2.68 7.47 -3.22
C THR A 390 -3.36 7.13 -4.54
N SER A 391 -4.66 7.32 -4.69
CA SER A 391 -5.33 7.11 -5.97
C SER A 391 -4.85 8.09 -7.07
N ARG A 392 -4.31 9.26 -6.70
CA ARG A 392 -3.84 10.27 -7.66
C ARG A 392 -2.57 10.99 -7.28
N PHE A 393 -2.26 11.09 -5.98
CA PHE A 393 -1.15 11.90 -5.48
C PHE A 393 0.04 11.05 -5.04
N TYR A 394 1.20 11.66 -5.14
CA TYR A 394 2.47 11.16 -4.63
C TYR A 394 2.96 12.08 -3.51
N TYR A 395 3.46 11.47 -2.44
CA TYR A 395 4.08 12.11 -1.29
C TYR A 395 5.48 11.54 -1.08
N LYS A 396 6.43 12.38 -0.67
CA LYS A 396 7.78 11.99 -0.29
C LYS A 396 8.10 12.59 1.08
N PHE A 397 8.55 11.77 2.00
CA PHE A 397 8.96 12.20 3.34
C PHE A 397 9.95 11.22 3.94
N ASN A 398 10.51 11.53 5.11
CA ASN A 398 11.46 10.68 5.81
C ASN A 398 11.12 10.53 7.29
N LEU A 399 11.84 9.62 7.96
CA LEU A 399 11.66 9.37 9.39
C LEU A 399 11.91 10.62 10.24
N ALA A 400 12.88 11.45 9.87
CA ALA A 400 13.17 12.70 10.57
C ALA A 400 11.98 13.66 10.56
N TRP A 401 11.27 13.76 9.44
CA TRP A 401 10.05 14.55 9.37
C TRP A 401 8.93 13.94 10.22
N LEU A 402 8.73 12.63 10.19
CA LEU A 402 7.72 11.95 11.02
C LEU A 402 7.95 12.19 12.51
N LYS A 403 9.21 12.19 12.95
CA LYS A 403 9.62 12.41 14.35
C LYS A 403 9.61 13.87 14.79
N GLY A 404 9.53 14.81 13.89
CA GLY A 404 9.67 16.25 14.20
C GLY A 404 8.61 16.85 15.13
N ASN A 405 7.65 16.03 15.62
CA ASN A 405 6.67 16.39 16.65
C ASN A 405 6.91 15.64 17.97
N GLU A 406 7.98 14.85 18.11
CA GLU A 406 8.35 14.30 19.42
C GLU A 406 8.74 15.48 20.33
N SER A 407 7.82 15.91 21.19
CA SER A 407 8.21 16.58 22.42
C SER A 407 9.11 15.59 23.16
N ILE A 408 10.29 16.06 23.50
CA ILE A 408 11.38 15.40 24.19
C ILE A 408 10.84 14.61 25.41
N ILE A 409 10.46 13.36 25.21
CA ILE A 409 10.43 12.39 26.30
C ILE A 409 11.88 11.92 26.41
N SER A 410 12.61 12.54 27.32
CA SER A 410 13.97 12.10 27.62
C SER A 410 13.92 10.64 28.07
N PRO A 411 14.91 9.79 27.68
CA PRO A 411 14.96 8.38 28.12
C PRO A 411 14.99 8.16 29.64
N GLN A 412 15.05 9.21 30.44
CA GLN A 412 15.12 9.14 31.90
C GLN A 412 13.78 9.04 32.63
N SER A 413 12.64 9.05 31.93
CA SER A 413 11.32 8.90 32.56
C SER A 413 10.74 7.48 32.52
N LEU A 414 11.49 6.49 32.06
CA LEU A 414 11.10 5.06 32.08
C LEU A 414 11.79 4.23 33.17
N SER A 415 12.45 4.87 34.13
CA SER A 415 12.93 4.21 35.33
C SER A 415 12.18 4.75 36.56
N ASN A 416 11.02 4.17 36.82
CA ASN A 416 10.44 3.99 38.16
C ASN A 416 9.32 2.95 38.10
#